data_77ac15414d63311c11c44d647006235f
#
_entry.id   77ac15414d63311c11c44d647006235f
#
_cell.length_a   1.000
_cell.length_b   1.000
_cell.length_c   1.000
_cell.angle_alpha   90.00
_cell.angle_beta   90.00
_cell.angle_gamma   90.00
#
_symmetry.space_group_name_H-M   'P 1'
#
loop_
_entity.id
_entity.type
_entity.pdbx_description
1 polymer ?
#
loop_
_entity_poly.entity_id
_entity_poly.type
_entity_poly.pdbx_seq_one_letter_code
_entity_poly.pdbx_strand_id
1 'polypeptide(L)'
;MQEKYQIFISSTYTDLIEERESVREAILSMEQFPYGMEMFSANDKEQWHTIKDKIDGSDFYVLIIAHRYGSVIESGADKGLSYTEKEYRYAKQIKKPILAFIIDDSVPVLPQNFDHGDKYEKLIQFKNDVKENRIVEW
;
A
#
# COMPACT_ATOMS: atom_id res chain seq x y z
N MET A 1 10.51 -14.10 -26.02
CA MET A 1 9.19 -13.81 -25.42
C MET A 1 9.41 -13.04 -24.13
N GLN A 2 8.76 -11.91 -24.01
CA GLN A 2 8.91 -11.05 -22.82
C GLN A 2 8.07 -11.62 -21.67
N GLU A 3 8.66 -11.74 -20.48
CA GLU A 3 7.93 -12.18 -19.31
C GLU A 3 6.95 -11.09 -18.84
N LYS A 4 5.80 -11.53 -18.33
CA LYS A 4 4.76 -10.66 -17.78
C LYS A 4 4.67 -10.85 -16.28
N TYR A 5 4.73 -9.75 -15.55
CA TYR A 5 4.67 -9.74 -14.10
C TYR A 5 3.40 -9.05 -13.61
N GLN A 6 2.84 -9.56 -12.53
CA GLN A 6 1.77 -8.90 -11.81
C GLN A 6 2.39 -8.13 -10.65
N ILE A 7 2.03 -6.86 -10.53
CA ILE A 7 2.55 -5.95 -9.50
C ILE A 7 1.39 -5.47 -8.65
N PHE A 8 1.42 -5.78 -7.37
CA PHE A 8 0.39 -5.35 -6.43
C PHE A 8 0.69 -3.94 -5.93
N ILE A 9 -0.29 -3.04 -6.00
CA ILE A 9 -0.17 -1.67 -5.52
C ILE A 9 -0.96 -1.52 -4.23
N SER A 10 -0.26 -1.21 -3.14
CA SER A 10 -0.84 -1.01 -1.82
C SER A 10 -0.65 0.43 -1.36
N SER A 11 -1.69 1.05 -0.84
CA SER A 11 -1.65 2.39 -0.24
C SER A 11 -2.97 2.70 0.44
N THR A 12 -3.02 3.81 1.18
CA THR A 12 -4.30 4.47 1.43
C THR A 12 -4.90 4.90 0.09
N TYR A 13 -6.19 5.17 0.04
CA TYR A 13 -6.84 5.36 -1.25
C TYR A 13 -7.19 6.80 -1.57
N THR A 14 -8.02 7.43 -0.72
CA THR A 14 -8.60 8.74 -1.06
C THR A 14 -7.59 9.87 -1.17
N ASP A 15 -6.48 9.76 -0.47
CA ASP A 15 -5.39 10.75 -0.50
C ASP A 15 -4.34 10.49 -1.58
N LEU A 16 -4.36 9.32 -2.21
CA LEU A 16 -3.31 8.88 -3.15
C LEU A 16 -3.87 8.43 -4.51
N ILE A 17 -5.04 8.89 -4.88
CA ILE A 17 -5.68 8.49 -6.14
C ILE A 17 -4.78 8.82 -7.34
N GLU A 18 -4.23 10.03 -7.39
CA GLU A 18 -3.36 10.46 -8.50
C GLU A 18 -2.05 9.67 -8.52
N GLU A 19 -1.45 9.46 -7.36
CA GLU A 19 -0.20 8.71 -7.24
C GLU A 19 -0.39 7.25 -7.65
N ARG A 20 -1.49 6.63 -7.22
CA ARG A 20 -1.83 5.26 -7.62
C ARG A 20 -2.00 5.16 -9.12
N GLU A 21 -2.68 6.13 -9.72
CA GLU A 21 -2.90 6.15 -11.17
C GLU A 21 -1.58 6.30 -11.92
N SER A 22 -0.68 7.16 -11.44
CA SER A 22 0.64 7.35 -12.05
C SER A 22 1.47 6.06 -12.00
N VAL A 23 1.46 5.36 -10.87
CA VAL A 23 2.16 4.07 -10.73
C VAL A 23 1.53 3.02 -11.65
N ARG A 24 0.20 2.97 -11.68
CA ARG A 24 -0.54 2.05 -12.54
C ARG A 24 -0.21 2.25 -14.02
N GLU A 25 -0.21 3.50 -14.47
CA GLU A 25 0.15 3.83 -15.85
C GLU A 25 1.59 3.46 -16.18
N ALA A 26 2.51 3.70 -15.25
CA ALA A 26 3.91 3.33 -15.42
C ALA A 26 4.07 1.82 -15.59
N ILE A 27 3.37 1.03 -14.78
CA ILE A 27 3.40 -0.43 -14.88
C ILE A 27 2.84 -0.89 -16.22
N LEU A 28 1.71 -0.32 -16.65
CA LEU A 28 1.11 -0.65 -17.94
C LEU A 28 2.02 -0.27 -19.10
N SER A 29 2.73 0.86 -19.01
CA SER A 29 3.65 1.29 -20.06
C SER A 29 4.85 0.36 -20.20
N MET A 30 5.20 -0.36 -19.14
CA MET A 30 6.22 -1.42 -19.18
C MET A 30 5.66 -2.77 -19.63
N GLU A 31 4.41 -2.79 -20.08
CA GLU A 31 3.69 -4.01 -20.49
C GLU A 31 3.55 -5.04 -19.36
N GLN A 32 3.43 -4.58 -18.12
CA GLN A 32 3.19 -5.42 -16.96
C GLN A 32 1.75 -5.23 -16.44
N PHE A 33 1.35 -5.99 -15.42
CA PHE A 33 -0.03 -6.02 -14.92
C PHE A 33 -0.13 -5.41 -13.52
N PRO A 34 -0.75 -4.20 -13.38
CA PRO A 34 -1.02 -3.65 -12.06
C PRO A 34 -2.28 -4.27 -11.45
N TYR A 35 -2.28 -4.44 -10.13
CA TYR A 35 -3.46 -4.84 -9.37
C TYR A 35 -3.53 -4.04 -8.08
N GLY A 36 -4.68 -3.50 -7.75
CA GLY A 36 -4.83 -2.68 -6.57
C GLY A 36 -6.27 -2.50 -6.11
N MET A 37 -6.46 -1.62 -5.13
CA MET A 37 -7.73 -1.43 -4.40
C MET A 37 -8.91 -1.08 -5.31
N GLU A 38 -8.70 -0.37 -6.40
CA GLU A 38 -9.76 0.02 -7.34
C GLU A 38 -10.44 -1.18 -8.01
N MET A 39 -9.89 -2.37 -7.84
CA MET A 39 -10.43 -3.61 -8.41
C MET A 39 -11.15 -4.48 -7.39
N PHE A 40 -11.32 -4.01 -6.13
CA PHE A 40 -11.93 -4.79 -5.07
C PHE A 40 -13.42 -4.46 -4.87
N SER A 41 -14.18 -5.48 -4.39
CA SER A 41 -15.55 -5.29 -3.96
C SER A 41 -15.62 -4.85 -2.48
N ALA A 42 -16.80 -4.43 -2.01
CA ALA A 42 -16.97 -3.77 -0.71
C ALA A 42 -17.14 -4.69 0.51
N ASN A 43 -16.88 -5.99 0.43
CA ASN A 43 -17.08 -6.93 1.53
C ASN A 43 -15.79 -7.22 2.28
N ASP A 44 -15.68 -6.81 3.56
CA ASP A 44 -14.43 -6.81 4.33
C ASP A 44 -13.75 -8.19 4.48
N LYS A 45 -14.50 -9.24 4.76
CA LYS A 45 -13.93 -10.59 4.95
C LYS A 45 -13.49 -11.22 3.64
N GLU A 46 -14.36 -11.13 2.65
CA GLU A 46 -14.03 -11.61 1.30
C GLU A 46 -12.94 -10.77 0.71
N GLN A 47 -12.93 -9.47 1.03
CA GLN A 47 -11.92 -8.54 0.57
C GLN A 47 -10.52 -8.94 1.04
N TRP A 48 -10.33 -9.27 2.33
CA TRP A 48 -9.01 -9.69 2.81
C TRP A 48 -8.55 -10.98 2.14
N HIS A 49 -9.43 -11.96 2.01
CA HIS A 49 -9.11 -13.19 1.32
C HIS A 49 -8.67 -12.94 -0.14
N THR A 50 -9.42 -12.09 -0.83
CA THR A 50 -9.09 -11.70 -2.21
C THR A 50 -7.76 -10.95 -2.28
N ILE A 51 -7.53 -10.00 -1.38
CA ILE A 51 -6.28 -9.24 -1.31
C ILE A 51 -5.09 -10.18 -1.09
N LYS A 52 -5.22 -11.09 -0.13
CA LYS A 52 -4.19 -12.08 0.19
C LYS A 52 -3.85 -12.94 -1.03
N ASP A 53 -4.86 -13.45 -1.72
CA ASP A 53 -4.67 -14.24 -2.93
C ASP A 53 -3.96 -13.44 -4.02
N LYS A 54 -4.28 -12.15 -4.16
CA LYS A 54 -3.66 -11.30 -5.17
C LYS A 54 -2.22 -10.93 -4.83
N ILE A 55 -1.92 -10.76 -3.55
CA ILE A 55 -0.52 -10.58 -3.11
C ILE A 55 0.25 -11.88 -3.37
N ASP A 56 -0.32 -13.03 -3.00
CA ASP A 56 0.30 -14.34 -3.28
C ASP A 56 0.63 -14.51 -4.76
N GLY A 57 -0.31 -14.15 -5.62
CA GLY A 57 -0.17 -14.29 -7.07
C GLY A 57 0.63 -13.19 -7.75
N SER A 58 1.05 -12.17 -7.01
CA SER A 58 1.85 -11.08 -7.57
C SER A 58 3.34 -11.42 -7.50
N ASP A 59 4.09 -10.86 -8.41
CA ASP A 59 5.55 -11.05 -8.47
C ASP A 59 6.27 -9.97 -7.67
N PHE A 60 5.69 -8.77 -7.59
CA PHE A 60 6.25 -7.63 -6.87
C PHE A 60 5.15 -6.91 -6.09
N TYR A 61 5.56 -6.26 -5.01
CA TYR A 61 4.67 -5.48 -4.16
C TYR A 61 5.18 -4.04 -4.12
N VAL A 62 4.32 -3.10 -4.54
CA VAL A 62 4.61 -1.66 -4.50
C VAL A 62 3.75 -1.03 -3.41
N LEU A 63 4.38 -0.33 -2.49
CA LEU A 63 3.73 0.39 -1.40
C LEU A 63 3.92 1.88 -1.60
N ILE A 64 2.85 2.66 -1.42
CA ILE A 64 2.91 4.12 -1.48
C ILE A 64 2.41 4.66 -0.14
N ILE A 65 3.23 5.43 0.56
CA ILE A 65 2.90 6.01 1.87
C ILE A 65 3.06 7.52 1.80
N ALA A 66 2.01 8.24 2.16
CA ALA A 66 2.03 9.69 2.31
C ALA A 66 1.84 10.07 3.79
N HIS A 67 0.91 10.97 4.09
CA HIS A 67 0.71 11.51 5.44
C HIS A 67 -0.46 10.86 6.19
N ARG A 68 -1.01 9.76 5.66
CA ARG A 68 -2.10 9.04 6.32
C ARG A 68 -1.72 7.60 6.64
N TYR A 69 -2.03 7.19 7.86
CA TYR A 69 -1.97 5.79 8.26
C TYR A 69 -3.12 5.01 7.62
N GLY A 70 -4.26 5.68 7.47
CA GLY A 70 -5.44 5.13 6.83
C GLY A 70 -6.42 4.49 7.80
N SER A 71 -7.44 3.86 7.23
CA SER A 71 -8.48 3.18 8.01
C SER A 71 -7.91 1.98 8.74
N VAL A 72 -8.37 1.78 9.97
CA VAL A 72 -7.89 0.70 10.85
C VAL A 72 -8.92 -0.41 10.95
N ILE A 73 -8.44 -1.61 11.22
CA ILE A 73 -9.26 -2.78 11.50
C ILE A 73 -9.91 -2.60 12.87
N GLU A 74 -11.23 -2.78 12.96
CA GLU A 74 -12.01 -2.43 14.13
C GLU A 74 -12.14 -3.58 15.14
N SER A 75 -11.89 -4.83 14.73
CA SER A 75 -12.08 -6.00 15.60
C SER A 75 -11.13 -7.13 15.24
N GLY A 76 -10.95 -8.05 16.17
CA GLY A 76 -10.13 -9.24 15.97
C GLY A 76 -8.69 -9.04 16.39
N ALA A 77 -7.83 -9.97 15.98
CA ALA A 77 -6.42 -10.00 16.36
C ALA A 77 -5.63 -8.80 15.81
N ASP A 78 -6.05 -8.25 14.66
CA ASP A 78 -5.37 -7.13 14.01
C ASP A 78 -6.02 -5.78 14.31
N LYS A 79 -6.83 -5.69 15.36
CA LYS A 79 -7.50 -4.44 15.74
C LYS A 79 -6.49 -3.30 15.90
N GLY A 80 -6.77 -2.16 15.29
CA GLY A 80 -5.92 -0.98 15.34
C GLY A 80 -4.84 -0.92 14.28
N LEU A 81 -4.59 -2.02 13.58
CA LEU A 81 -3.69 -2.06 12.44
C LEU A 81 -4.40 -1.50 11.21
N SER A 82 -3.73 -0.66 10.42
CA SER A 82 -4.34 -0.21 9.18
C SER A 82 -4.41 -1.34 8.16
N TYR A 83 -5.39 -1.26 7.26
CA TYR A 83 -5.48 -2.23 6.17
C TYR A 83 -4.21 -2.23 5.31
N THR A 84 -3.65 -1.05 5.06
CA THR A 84 -2.41 -0.92 4.29
C THR A 84 -1.24 -1.61 5.00
N GLU A 85 -1.10 -1.41 6.30
CA GLU A 85 -0.01 -2.06 7.04
C GLU A 85 -0.21 -3.57 7.11
N LYS A 86 -1.46 -4.05 7.23
CA LYS A 86 -1.76 -5.48 7.20
C LYS A 86 -1.31 -6.12 5.88
N GLU A 87 -1.59 -5.48 4.76
CA GLU A 87 -1.15 -5.93 3.43
C GLU A 87 0.37 -5.99 3.36
N TYR A 88 1.03 -4.94 3.83
CA TYR A 88 2.48 -4.87 3.85
C TYR A 88 3.11 -5.99 4.71
N ARG A 89 2.59 -6.20 5.91
CA ARG A 89 3.10 -7.26 6.80
C ARG A 89 2.97 -8.63 6.18
N TYR A 90 1.87 -8.88 5.48
CA TYR A 90 1.67 -10.13 4.78
C TYR A 90 2.67 -10.29 3.64
N ALA A 91 2.85 -9.26 2.80
CA ALA A 91 3.82 -9.31 1.71
C ALA A 91 5.24 -9.57 2.23
N LYS A 92 5.60 -8.94 3.35
CA LYS A 92 6.90 -9.15 4.01
C LYS A 92 7.03 -10.59 4.53
N GLN A 93 5.98 -11.11 5.15
CA GLN A 93 5.95 -12.47 5.70
C GLN A 93 6.22 -13.52 4.63
N ILE A 94 5.63 -13.35 3.45
CA ILE A 94 5.81 -14.29 2.33
C ILE A 94 7.00 -13.93 1.44
N LYS A 95 7.80 -12.93 1.86
CA LYS A 95 9.06 -12.53 1.21
C LYS A 95 8.90 -12.03 -0.22
N LYS A 96 7.81 -11.32 -0.52
CA LYS A 96 7.66 -10.65 -1.81
C LYS A 96 8.70 -9.54 -1.95
N PRO A 97 9.27 -9.35 -3.13
CA PRO A 97 10.09 -8.16 -3.39
C PRO A 97 9.24 -6.90 -3.21
N ILE A 98 9.70 -5.98 -2.37
CA ILE A 98 8.97 -4.77 -2.00
C ILE A 98 9.72 -3.54 -2.49
N LEU A 99 9.00 -2.65 -3.19
CA LEU A 99 9.45 -1.30 -3.50
C LEU A 99 8.47 -0.33 -2.84
N ALA A 100 8.98 0.58 -2.02
CA ALA A 100 8.14 1.54 -1.31
C ALA A 100 8.44 2.97 -1.75
N PHE A 101 7.37 3.71 -2.07
CA PHE A 101 7.42 5.14 -2.32
C PHE A 101 6.94 5.85 -1.06
N ILE A 102 7.77 6.70 -0.48
CA ILE A 102 7.47 7.42 0.76
C ILE A 102 7.51 8.91 0.46
N ILE A 103 6.41 9.62 0.77
CA ILE A 103 6.34 11.06 0.55
C ILE A 103 7.37 11.76 1.46
N ASP A 104 8.03 12.79 0.95
CA ASP A 104 8.89 13.64 1.75
C ASP A 104 8.04 14.38 2.79
N ASP A 105 8.50 14.41 4.04
CA ASP A 105 7.74 14.99 5.15
C ASP A 105 7.43 16.48 4.95
N SER A 106 8.22 17.18 4.15
CA SER A 106 8.04 18.60 3.87
C SER A 106 6.98 18.88 2.81
N VAL A 107 6.49 17.89 2.08
CA VAL A 107 5.49 18.09 1.04
C VAL A 107 4.14 18.43 1.67
N PRO A 108 3.56 19.61 1.37
CA PRO A 108 2.26 19.96 1.93
C PRO A 108 1.14 19.19 1.25
N VAL A 109 0.12 18.85 2.05
CA VAL A 109 -1.10 18.22 1.56
C VAL A 109 -2.31 18.91 2.20
N LEU A 110 -3.50 18.65 1.66
CA LEU A 110 -4.72 19.17 2.27
C LEU A 110 -4.88 18.61 3.69
N PRO A 111 -5.47 19.38 4.63
CA PRO A 111 -5.61 18.93 6.02
C PRO A 111 -6.28 17.57 6.17
N GLN A 112 -7.27 17.25 5.34
CA GLN A 112 -7.95 15.95 5.38
C GLN A 112 -7.05 14.79 4.97
N ASN A 113 -5.92 15.06 4.34
CA ASN A 113 -4.96 14.05 3.90
C ASN A 113 -3.79 13.88 4.86
N PHE A 114 -3.92 14.39 6.08
CA PHE A 114 -2.91 14.31 7.12
C PHE A 114 -3.52 13.74 8.40
N ASP A 115 -3.02 12.60 8.86
CA ASP A 115 -3.48 11.99 10.10
C ASP A 115 -2.76 12.62 11.31
N HIS A 116 -3.46 12.68 12.45
CA HIS A 116 -2.98 13.23 13.71
C HIS A 116 -3.12 12.22 14.85
N GLY A 117 -2.47 12.50 15.99
CA GLY A 117 -2.59 11.71 17.21
C GLY A 117 -2.05 10.30 17.06
N ASP A 118 -2.79 9.32 17.55
CA ASP A 118 -2.37 7.91 17.53
C ASP A 118 -2.08 7.40 16.11
N LYS A 119 -2.88 7.82 15.16
CA LYS A 119 -2.66 7.42 13.76
C LYS A 119 -1.36 7.99 13.21
N TYR A 120 -1.01 9.21 13.57
CA TYR A 120 0.27 9.82 13.18
C TYR A 120 1.44 9.03 13.76
N GLU A 121 1.38 8.66 15.04
CA GLU A 121 2.42 7.86 15.67
C GLU A 121 2.58 6.49 15.01
N LYS A 122 1.47 5.83 14.71
CA LYS A 122 1.47 4.55 13.99
C LYS A 122 2.06 4.69 12.59
N LEU A 123 1.76 5.81 11.92
CA LEU A 123 2.32 6.09 10.60
C LEU A 123 3.85 6.22 10.65
N ILE A 124 4.38 6.93 11.64
CA ILE A 124 5.83 7.08 11.81
C ILE A 124 6.51 5.72 12.02
N GLN A 125 5.94 4.88 12.88
CA GLN A 125 6.47 3.54 13.12
C GLN A 125 6.42 2.70 11.85
N PHE A 126 5.32 2.77 11.13
CA PHE A 126 5.15 2.05 9.86
C PHE A 126 6.19 2.50 8.82
N LYS A 127 6.37 3.80 8.66
CA LYS A 127 7.39 4.35 7.75
C LYS A 127 8.79 3.85 8.12
N ASN A 128 9.11 3.80 9.42
CA ASN A 128 10.41 3.31 9.87
C ASN A 128 10.63 1.84 9.52
N ASP A 129 9.60 1.01 9.69
CA ASP A 129 9.68 -0.40 9.30
C ASP A 129 9.87 -0.55 7.79
N VAL A 130 9.14 0.24 7.02
CA VAL A 130 9.19 0.19 5.56
C VAL A 130 10.56 0.61 5.01
N LYS A 131 11.24 1.52 5.70
CA LYS A 131 12.57 2.02 5.28
C LYS A 131 13.66 0.95 5.29
N GLU A 132 13.41 -0.21 5.88
CA GLU A 132 14.31 -1.36 5.79
C GLU A 132 14.34 -1.98 4.39
N ASN A 133 13.37 -1.67 3.55
CA ASN A 133 13.28 -2.17 2.19
C ASN A 133 13.90 -1.20 1.18
N ARG A 134 13.73 -1.50 -0.09
CA ARG A 134 14.10 -0.59 -1.18
C ARG A 134 13.06 0.53 -1.24
N ILE A 135 13.49 1.77 -1.07
CA ILE A 135 12.59 2.92 -1.00
C ILE A 135 12.95 4.00 -2.03
N VAL A 136 11.93 4.77 -2.41
CA VAL A 136 12.04 6.00 -3.20
C VAL A 136 11.25 7.08 -2.47
N GLU A 137 11.87 8.24 -2.21
CA GLU A 137 11.16 9.40 -1.65
C GLU A 137 10.67 10.31 -2.77
N TRP A 138 9.49 10.95 -2.56
CA TRP A 138 8.98 11.94 -3.53
C TRP A 138 8.39 13.16 -2.85
#